data_e30e8701b816e70ff4146d69fcf982fb
#
_entry.id   e30e8701b816e70ff4146d69fcf982fb
#
_cell.length_a   1.000
_cell.length_b   1.000
_cell.length_c   1.000
_cell.angle_alpha   90.00
_cell.angle_beta   90.00
_cell.angle_gamma   90.00
#
_symmetry.space_group_name_H-M   'P 1'
#
loop_
_entity.id
_entity.type
_entity.pdbx_description
1 polymer ?
#
loop_
_entity_poly.entity_id
_entity_poly.type
_entity_poly.pdbx_seq_one_letter_code
_entity_poly.pdbx_strand_id
1 'polypeptide(L)'
;PIYVGKAVPKGWRQARSSDNALNQSRELIGRLREHSRGITLGAGLLLEDFMCRFVIFEDVGSDMISTIEAALIKMNIPLWNTAVDGFGNHDPGSGRYEQAKSDWDVIHEGRAWANKCNGAHAEKSTIVSKIRLHLKRLGS
;
A
#
# COMPACT_ATOMS: atom_id res chain seq x y z
N PRO A 1 -3.66 10.06 8.14
CA PRO A 1 -3.00 8.76 7.91
C PRO A 1 -1.83 8.90 6.93
N ILE A 2 -0.79 8.09 7.07
CA ILE A 2 0.31 8.04 6.12
C ILE A 2 -0.02 7.18 4.89
N TYR A 3 -0.89 6.20 5.07
CA TYR A 3 -1.36 5.26 4.05
C TYR A 3 -2.81 4.86 4.29
N VAL A 4 -3.56 4.68 3.22
CA VAL A 4 -4.89 4.08 3.18
C VAL A 4 -4.85 2.93 2.19
N GLY A 5 -5.40 1.79 2.55
CA GLY A 5 -5.47 0.61 1.69
C GLY A 5 -6.68 -0.25 2.02
N LYS A 6 -6.91 -1.25 1.18
CA LYS A 6 -8.03 -2.19 1.31
C LYS A 6 -7.57 -3.63 1.28
N ALA A 7 -8.35 -4.48 1.89
CA ALA A 7 -8.30 -5.93 1.72
C ALA A 7 -9.66 -6.38 1.22
N VAL A 8 -9.68 -7.10 0.12
CA VAL A 8 -10.91 -7.64 -0.49
C VAL A 8 -10.81 -9.15 -0.63
N PRO A 9 -11.91 -9.89 -0.49
CA PRO A 9 -11.91 -11.34 -0.65
C PRO A 9 -11.40 -11.78 -2.03
N LYS A 10 -10.80 -12.95 -2.09
CA LYS A 10 -10.39 -13.56 -3.36
C LYS A 10 -11.60 -13.75 -4.26
N GLY A 11 -11.45 -13.44 -5.54
CA GLY A 11 -12.55 -13.57 -6.52
C GLY A 11 -13.50 -12.39 -6.57
N TRP A 12 -13.38 -11.41 -5.69
CA TRP A 12 -14.19 -10.20 -5.65
C TRP A 12 -14.40 -9.53 -7.02
N ARG A 13 -13.31 -9.32 -7.78
CA ARG A 13 -13.36 -8.67 -9.11
C ARG A 13 -14.11 -9.50 -10.16
N GLN A 14 -14.39 -10.76 -9.89
CA GLN A 14 -14.98 -11.71 -10.83
C GLN A 14 -16.41 -12.09 -10.45
N ALA A 15 -17.03 -11.42 -9.46
CA ALA A 15 -18.36 -11.70 -8.91
C ALA A 15 -18.57 -13.19 -8.52
N ARG A 16 -17.49 -13.91 -8.17
CA ARG A 16 -17.52 -15.35 -7.84
C ARG A 16 -17.68 -15.62 -6.34
N SER A 17 -18.01 -14.61 -5.54
CA SER A 17 -17.96 -14.70 -4.08
C SER A 17 -19.27 -15.13 -3.41
N SER A 18 -20.31 -15.52 -4.15
CA SER A 18 -21.62 -15.82 -3.58
C SER A 18 -21.67 -16.97 -2.57
N ASP A 19 -20.73 -17.94 -2.64
CA ASP A 19 -20.76 -19.11 -1.78
C ASP A 19 -19.80 -19.08 -0.58
N ASN A 20 -18.99 -18.04 -0.45
CA ASN A 20 -17.95 -17.94 0.59
C ASN A 20 -18.21 -16.84 1.64
N ALA A 21 -19.38 -16.24 1.67
CA ALA A 21 -19.75 -15.21 2.64
C ALA A 21 -19.69 -15.68 4.11
N LEU A 22 -19.74 -16.99 4.34
CA LEU A 22 -19.59 -17.60 5.67
C LEU A 22 -18.14 -17.90 6.07
N ASN A 23 -17.19 -17.83 5.15
CA ASN A 23 -15.79 -18.00 5.47
C ASN A 23 -15.19 -16.63 5.81
N GLN A 24 -14.92 -16.40 7.09
CA GLN A 24 -14.17 -15.25 7.58
C GLN A 24 -12.89 -15.11 6.72
N SER A 25 -12.85 -14.11 5.86
CA SER A 25 -11.71 -13.91 4.99
C SER A 25 -10.49 -13.49 5.82
N ARG A 26 -9.37 -14.16 5.61
CA ARG A 26 -8.10 -13.82 6.25
C ARG A 26 -7.36 -12.70 5.51
N GLU A 27 -8.01 -12.05 4.55
CA GLU A 27 -7.37 -11.08 3.67
C GLU A 27 -6.88 -9.85 4.43
N LEU A 28 -7.65 -9.34 5.40
CA LEU A 28 -7.22 -8.22 6.23
C LEU A 28 -5.96 -8.57 7.04
N ILE A 29 -5.97 -9.73 7.71
CA ILE A 29 -4.81 -10.20 8.49
C ILE A 29 -3.60 -10.41 7.58
N GLY A 30 -3.81 -11.02 6.40
CA GLY A 30 -2.78 -11.18 5.40
C GLY A 30 -2.17 -9.84 4.99
N ARG A 31 -3.03 -8.88 4.68
CA ARG A 31 -2.61 -7.53 4.28
C ARG A 31 -1.85 -6.78 5.38
N LEU A 32 -2.32 -6.86 6.61
CA LEU A 32 -1.64 -6.25 7.76
C LEU A 32 -0.26 -6.86 8.01
N ARG A 33 -0.12 -8.19 7.87
CA ARG A 33 1.18 -8.87 7.96
C ARG A 33 2.14 -8.44 6.87
N GLU A 34 1.67 -8.26 5.64
CA GLU A 34 2.49 -7.76 4.54
C GLU A 34 2.96 -6.33 4.80
N HIS A 35 2.09 -5.45 5.27
CA HIS A 35 2.45 -4.08 5.63
C HIS A 35 3.44 -4.05 6.80
N SER A 36 3.19 -4.81 7.87
CA SER A 36 4.11 -4.94 9.00
C SER A 36 5.49 -5.40 8.53
N ARG A 37 5.55 -6.45 7.70
CA ARG A 37 6.80 -6.93 7.12
C ARG A 37 7.49 -5.87 6.25
N GLY A 38 6.72 -5.14 5.43
CA GLY A 38 7.25 -4.05 4.62
C GLY A 38 7.91 -2.97 5.47
N ILE A 39 7.24 -2.52 6.54
CA ILE A 39 7.77 -1.54 7.49
C ILE A 39 9.03 -2.06 8.17
N THR A 40 9.01 -3.29 8.70
CA THR A 40 10.16 -3.90 9.39
C THR A 40 11.39 -4.02 8.50
N LEU A 41 11.20 -4.26 7.19
CA LEU A 41 12.29 -4.35 6.23
C LEU A 41 12.76 -2.97 5.71
N GLY A 42 11.89 -1.97 5.76
CA GLY A 42 12.18 -0.65 5.21
C GLY A 42 13.20 0.13 6.04
N ALA A 43 14.30 0.52 5.40
CA ALA A 43 15.32 1.31 6.08
C ALA A 43 14.75 2.62 6.64
N GLY A 44 15.08 2.92 7.89
CA GLY A 44 14.65 4.16 8.57
C GLY A 44 13.22 4.12 9.12
N LEU A 45 12.58 2.94 9.17
CA LEU A 45 11.25 2.74 9.74
C LEU A 45 11.33 1.83 10.97
N LEU A 46 10.51 2.12 11.98
CA LEU A 46 10.31 1.28 13.16
C LEU A 46 8.83 0.89 13.23
N LEU A 47 8.53 -0.39 13.35
CA LEU A 47 7.14 -0.86 13.36
C LEU A 47 6.32 -0.26 14.51
N GLU A 48 6.95 0.02 15.63
CA GLU A 48 6.35 0.63 16.82
C GLU A 48 5.86 2.06 16.62
N ASP A 49 6.36 2.77 15.58
CA ASP A 49 5.90 4.12 15.23
C ASP A 49 4.56 4.10 14.47
N PHE A 50 4.06 2.92 14.10
CA PHE A 50 2.88 2.79 13.27
C PHE A 50 1.67 2.26 14.03
N MET A 51 0.55 2.95 13.84
CA MET A 51 -0.76 2.53 14.34
C MET A 51 -1.66 2.18 13.16
N CYS A 52 -2.39 1.07 13.26
CA CYS A 52 -3.39 0.67 12.28
C CYS A 52 -4.80 0.92 12.82
N ARG A 53 -5.66 1.49 11.97
CA ARG A 53 -7.12 1.53 12.17
C ARG A 53 -7.77 0.83 10.99
N PHE A 54 -8.82 0.07 11.23
CA PHE A 54 -9.54 -0.64 10.19
C PHE A 54 -11.05 -0.61 10.43
N VAL A 55 -11.80 -0.77 9.34
CA VAL A 55 -13.25 -0.97 9.33
C VAL A 55 -13.52 -2.24 8.56
N ILE A 56 -14.46 -3.05 9.05
CA ILE A 56 -14.93 -4.27 8.38
C ILE A 56 -16.30 -3.96 7.81
N PHE A 57 -16.48 -4.29 6.53
CA PHE A 57 -17.76 -4.23 5.85
C PHE A 57 -18.23 -5.65 5.59
N GLU A 58 -19.46 -5.92 5.96
CA GLU A 58 -20.10 -7.21 5.80
C GLU A 58 -21.14 -7.14 4.66
N ASP A 59 -21.47 -8.27 4.09
CA ASP A 59 -22.50 -8.44 3.04
C ASP A 59 -22.38 -7.43 1.89
N VAL A 60 -23.49 -6.81 1.52
CA VAL A 60 -23.57 -5.80 0.44
C VAL A 60 -22.68 -4.57 0.69
N GLY A 61 -22.31 -4.30 1.95
CA GLY A 61 -21.36 -3.22 2.28
C GLY A 61 -19.97 -3.46 1.72
N SER A 62 -19.61 -4.70 1.43
CA SER A 62 -18.32 -5.04 0.83
C SER A 62 -18.13 -4.44 -0.57
N ASP A 63 -19.18 -4.18 -1.32
CA ASP A 63 -19.14 -3.53 -2.63
C ASP A 63 -18.63 -2.08 -2.53
N MET A 64 -18.81 -1.46 -1.38
CA MET A 64 -18.40 -0.08 -1.14
C MET A 64 -16.91 0.07 -0.77
N ILE A 65 -16.20 -1.01 -0.48
CA ILE A 65 -14.81 -0.97 0.00
C ILE A 65 -13.91 -0.12 -0.92
N SER A 66 -14.00 -0.31 -2.23
CA SER A 66 -13.17 0.44 -3.18
C SER A 66 -13.54 1.92 -3.25
N THR A 67 -14.84 2.22 -3.15
CA THR A 67 -15.34 3.61 -3.15
C THR A 67 -14.91 4.33 -1.87
N ILE A 68 -15.00 3.66 -0.72
CA ILE A 68 -14.61 4.22 0.57
C ILE A 68 -13.08 4.41 0.63
N GLU A 69 -12.28 3.45 0.15
CA GLU A 69 -10.83 3.63 0.03
C GLU A 69 -10.49 4.87 -0.79
N ALA A 70 -11.09 5.02 -1.98
CA ALA A 70 -10.85 6.17 -2.84
C ALA A 70 -11.26 7.49 -2.17
N ALA A 71 -12.40 7.52 -1.48
CA ALA A 71 -12.86 8.68 -0.73
C ALA A 71 -11.88 9.04 0.40
N LEU A 72 -11.44 8.07 1.19
CA LEU A 72 -10.48 8.27 2.28
C LEU A 72 -9.13 8.78 1.76
N ILE A 73 -8.64 8.27 0.64
CA ILE A 73 -7.42 8.77 -0.01
C ILE A 73 -7.61 10.23 -0.43
N LYS A 74 -8.73 10.54 -1.09
CA LYS A 74 -9.02 11.91 -1.54
C LYS A 74 -9.16 12.90 -0.40
N MET A 75 -9.78 12.50 0.70
CA MET A 75 -10.00 13.36 1.87
C MET A 75 -8.74 13.59 2.70
N ASN A 76 -7.90 12.58 2.84
CA ASN A 76 -6.74 12.63 3.74
C ASN A 76 -5.41 12.89 3.01
N ILE A 77 -5.37 12.72 1.71
CA ILE A 77 -4.19 12.90 0.85
C ILE A 77 -2.95 12.21 1.47
N PRO A 78 -3.00 10.88 1.76
CA PRO A 78 -1.92 10.22 2.49
C PRO A 78 -0.63 10.21 1.69
N LEU A 79 0.51 10.42 2.35
CA LEU A 79 1.82 10.52 1.72
C LEU A 79 2.14 9.30 0.82
N TRP A 80 1.89 8.09 1.34
CA TRP A 80 2.22 6.84 0.64
C TRP A 80 1.16 6.37 -0.37
N ASN A 81 0.11 7.16 -0.58
CA ASN A 81 -0.84 6.97 -1.66
C ASN A 81 -0.69 8.02 -2.77
N THR A 82 -0.14 9.21 -2.44
CA THR A 82 -0.24 10.38 -3.32
C THR A 82 1.10 10.94 -3.78
N ALA A 83 2.13 10.88 -2.95
CA ALA A 83 3.44 11.46 -3.26
C ALA A 83 4.56 10.40 -3.34
N VAL A 84 4.45 9.31 -2.61
CA VAL A 84 5.42 8.21 -2.57
C VAL A 84 4.65 6.92 -2.81
N ASP A 85 4.73 6.38 -4.00
CA ASP A 85 4.06 5.13 -4.34
C ASP A 85 4.84 3.89 -3.90
N GLY A 86 4.17 2.75 -3.90
CA GLY A 86 4.81 1.45 -3.79
C GLY A 86 4.78 0.77 -2.42
N PHE A 87 4.33 1.43 -1.34
CA PHE A 87 4.22 0.75 -0.03
C PHE A 87 3.41 -0.54 -0.09
N GLY A 88 2.30 -0.55 -0.81
CA GLY A 88 1.43 -1.71 -0.99
C GLY A 88 1.87 -2.71 -2.06
N ASN A 89 3.02 -2.54 -2.67
CA ASN A 89 3.49 -3.43 -3.73
C ASN A 89 3.96 -4.78 -3.17
N HIS A 90 3.80 -5.82 -4.00
CA HIS A 90 4.27 -7.17 -3.77
C HIS A 90 5.39 -7.51 -4.77
N ASP A 91 6.12 -8.61 -4.50
CA ASP A 91 7.04 -9.19 -5.47
C ASP A 91 6.29 -9.44 -6.79
N PRO A 92 6.71 -8.78 -7.89
CA PRO A 92 6.06 -8.94 -9.18
C PRO A 92 6.32 -10.31 -9.82
N GLY A 93 7.28 -11.08 -9.28
CA GLY A 93 7.76 -12.35 -9.83
C GLY A 93 8.82 -12.16 -10.93
N SER A 94 9.55 -13.26 -11.20
CA SER A 94 10.75 -13.26 -12.05
C SER A 94 10.55 -12.73 -13.47
N GLY A 95 9.33 -12.82 -14.02
CA GLY A 95 9.02 -12.31 -15.36
C GLY A 95 8.76 -10.79 -15.44
N ARG A 96 8.86 -10.04 -14.32
CA ARG A 96 8.49 -8.63 -14.27
C ARG A 96 9.50 -7.75 -13.54
N TYR A 97 10.74 -8.17 -13.41
CA TYR A 97 11.80 -7.36 -12.79
C TYR A 97 12.37 -6.26 -13.70
N GLU A 98 11.93 -6.17 -14.96
CA GLU A 98 12.25 -5.06 -15.85
C GLU A 98 11.55 -3.75 -15.46
N GLN A 99 10.58 -3.81 -14.55
CA GLN A 99 9.91 -2.62 -14.02
C GLN A 99 10.83 -1.77 -13.14
N ALA A 100 10.50 -0.49 -13.03
CA ALA A 100 11.17 0.43 -12.13
C ALA A 100 10.96 0.03 -10.66
N LYS A 101 11.96 0.31 -9.82
CA LYS A 101 11.80 0.32 -8.37
C LYS A 101 10.81 1.43 -8.00
N SER A 102 9.87 1.17 -7.08
CA SER A 102 8.93 2.19 -6.63
C SER A 102 9.60 3.29 -5.81
N ASP A 103 8.98 4.47 -5.74
CA ASP A 103 9.48 5.58 -4.92
C ASP A 103 9.70 5.15 -3.45
N TRP A 104 8.78 4.33 -2.91
CA TRP A 104 8.88 3.81 -1.55
C TRP A 104 10.12 2.92 -1.38
N ASP A 105 10.39 2.02 -2.32
CA ASP A 105 11.53 1.11 -2.29
C ASP A 105 12.88 1.82 -2.51
N VAL A 106 12.87 2.98 -3.14
CA VAL A 106 14.07 3.82 -3.30
C VAL A 106 14.42 4.54 -1.99
N ILE A 107 13.40 4.96 -1.21
CA ILE A 107 13.63 5.67 0.06
C ILE A 107 13.85 4.69 1.22
N HIS A 108 13.05 3.64 1.28
CA HIS A 108 13.03 2.65 2.36
C HIS A 108 13.57 1.31 1.84
N GLU A 109 14.84 1.29 1.49
CA GLU A 109 15.50 0.08 1.00
C GLU A 109 15.39 -1.07 2.01
N GLY A 110 15.23 -2.31 1.51
CA GLY A 110 15.19 -3.49 2.38
C GLY A 110 14.37 -4.65 1.84
N ARG A 111 13.39 -4.39 0.95
CA ARG A 111 12.65 -5.48 0.29
C ARG A 111 13.53 -6.13 -0.79
N ALA A 112 13.98 -7.36 -0.55
CA ALA A 112 14.94 -8.07 -1.41
C ALA A 112 14.51 -8.18 -2.87
N TRP A 113 13.20 -8.33 -3.13
CA TRP A 113 12.68 -8.39 -4.49
C TRP A 113 12.78 -7.04 -5.22
N ALA A 114 12.65 -5.91 -4.50
CA ALA A 114 12.76 -4.59 -5.11
C ALA A 114 14.17 -4.31 -5.66
N ASN A 115 15.20 -4.92 -5.08
CA ASN A 115 16.56 -4.84 -5.58
C ASN A 115 16.79 -5.60 -6.89
N LYS A 116 15.86 -6.46 -7.29
CA LYS A 116 15.87 -7.16 -8.59
C LYS A 116 15.25 -6.31 -9.69
N CYS A 117 14.46 -5.27 -9.34
CA CYS A 117 13.87 -4.36 -10.31
C CYS A 117 14.98 -3.48 -10.91
N ASN A 118 15.13 -3.53 -12.24
CA ASN A 118 16.23 -2.91 -12.99
C ASN A 118 15.76 -1.81 -13.96
N GLY A 119 14.46 -1.52 -14.02
CA GLY A 119 13.94 -0.39 -14.78
C GLY A 119 14.37 0.97 -14.19
N ALA A 120 14.33 2.01 -15.02
CA ALA A 120 14.69 3.36 -14.60
C ALA A 120 13.73 3.86 -13.50
N HIS A 121 14.27 4.34 -12.40
CA HIS A 121 13.50 4.88 -11.27
C HIS A 121 13.93 6.31 -10.93
N ALA A 122 13.11 7.02 -10.15
CA ALA A 122 13.42 8.37 -9.72
C ALA A 122 14.60 8.37 -8.72
N GLU A 123 15.41 9.42 -8.80
CA GLU A 123 16.47 9.68 -7.83
C GLU A 123 15.89 10.00 -6.44
N LYS A 124 16.58 9.55 -5.38
CA LYS A 124 16.16 9.77 -3.99
C LYS A 124 15.92 11.25 -3.68
N SER A 125 16.75 12.15 -4.22
CA SER A 125 16.62 13.60 -4.07
C SER A 125 15.30 14.14 -4.65
N THR A 126 14.89 13.63 -5.78
CA THR A 126 13.60 13.96 -6.44
C THR A 126 12.42 13.53 -5.58
N ILE A 127 12.47 12.31 -5.03
CA ILE A 127 11.42 11.79 -4.17
C ILE A 127 11.33 12.61 -2.88
N VAL A 128 12.47 12.94 -2.26
CA VAL A 128 12.49 13.80 -1.06
C VAL A 128 11.88 15.17 -1.35
N SER A 129 12.12 15.72 -2.54
CA SER A 129 11.51 16.98 -2.96
C SER A 129 9.99 16.89 -3.12
N LYS A 130 9.47 15.78 -3.66
CA LYS A 130 8.01 15.47 -3.70
C LYS A 130 7.43 15.42 -2.28
N ILE A 131 8.10 14.75 -1.35
CA ILE A 131 7.66 14.65 0.05
C ILE A 131 7.57 16.03 0.69
N ARG A 132 8.61 16.84 0.56
CA ARG A 132 8.64 18.20 1.12
C ARG A 132 7.50 19.08 0.57
N LEU A 133 7.24 18.99 -0.73
CA LEU A 133 6.15 19.71 -1.37
C LEU A 133 4.79 19.24 -0.84
N HIS A 134 4.61 17.93 -0.69
CA HIS A 134 3.40 17.33 -0.15
C HIS A 134 3.12 17.81 1.28
N LEU A 135 4.13 17.77 2.16
CA LEU A 135 4.00 18.21 3.54
C LEU A 135 3.70 19.70 3.67
N LYS A 136 4.28 20.54 2.81
CA LYS A 136 3.96 21.97 2.77
C LYS A 136 2.49 22.22 2.44
N ARG A 137 1.90 21.44 1.52
CA ARG A 137 0.48 21.56 1.16
C ARG A 137 -0.48 21.15 2.26
N LEU A 138 -0.07 20.24 3.15
CA LEU A 138 -0.90 19.80 4.28
C LEU A 138 -0.79 20.71 5.49
N GLY A 139 0.29 21.50 5.62
CA GLY A 139 0.52 22.45 6.70
C GLY A 139 0.06 23.89 6.42
N SER A 140 -0.46 24.14 5.23
CA SER A 140 -1.10 25.42 4.83
C SER A 140 -2.61 25.29 4.90
#